data_a56868df98831551f7ffa587632015d0
#
_entry.id   a56868df98831551f7ffa587632015d0
#
_cell.length_a   1.000
_cell.length_b   1.000
_cell.length_c   1.000
_cell.angle_alpha   90.00
_cell.angle_beta   90.00
_cell.angle_gamma   90.00
#
_symmetry.space_group_name_H-M   'P 1'
#
loop_
_entity.id
_entity.type
_entity.pdbx_description
1 polymer ?
#
loop_
_entity_poly.entity_id
_entity_poly.type
_entity_poly.pdbx_seq_one_letter_code
_entity_poly.pdbx_strand_id
1 'polypeptide(L)'
;MINKFGSLFAGHVDFDDMGFDATPVNDRRISDVRLAGVFDKAEAIVLKMEELGYDTFWSAEHHFQREGYECIPNLLMMYVHLAHLTKKMKFGCGFNINPMWHPLRLAEDFAMADILTNGRVIFGVGRGYHSREVDTFGVPSTASDDAANREMFEEQIEIIMKAFNEESFSYKG
;
A
#
# COMPACT_ATOMS: atom_id res chain seq x y z
N MET A 1 28.90 0.42 -4.58
CA MET A 1 28.50 -0.97 -4.88
C MET A 1 27.06 -1.14 -4.42
N ILE A 2 26.17 -1.66 -5.28
CA ILE A 2 24.77 -1.95 -4.88
C ILE A 2 24.81 -3.17 -3.96
N ASN A 3 24.23 -3.04 -2.78
CA ASN A 3 24.24 -4.10 -1.75
C ASN A 3 22.88 -4.29 -1.05
N LYS A 4 21.84 -3.62 -1.56
CA LYS A 4 20.46 -3.78 -1.11
C LYS A 4 19.55 -3.98 -2.30
N PHE A 5 18.63 -4.93 -2.19
CA PHE A 5 17.71 -5.33 -3.24
C PHE A 5 16.30 -5.43 -2.68
N GLY A 6 15.34 -4.90 -3.43
CA GLY A 6 13.93 -5.05 -3.15
C GLY A 6 13.17 -5.52 -4.37
N SER A 7 11.96 -5.99 -4.16
CA SER A 7 11.01 -6.30 -5.23
C SER A 7 9.65 -5.72 -4.90
N LEU A 8 8.93 -5.27 -5.91
CA LEU A 8 7.55 -4.79 -5.80
C LEU A 8 6.60 -5.91 -6.24
N PHE A 9 5.60 -6.15 -5.39
CA PHE A 9 4.45 -6.97 -5.70
C PHE A 9 3.18 -6.14 -5.51
N ALA A 10 2.53 -5.79 -6.60
CA ALA A 10 1.34 -4.94 -6.58
C ALA A 10 0.04 -5.67 -6.12
N GLY A 11 0.12 -6.96 -5.83
CA GLY A 11 -1.04 -7.72 -5.40
C GLY A 11 -1.90 -8.24 -6.56
N HIS A 12 -1.29 -8.69 -7.65
CA HIS A 12 -1.99 -9.24 -8.80
C HIS A 12 -2.23 -10.76 -8.69
N VAL A 13 -3.36 -11.20 -9.20
CA VAL A 13 -3.63 -12.64 -9.44
C VAL A 13 -2.80 -13.16 -10.62
N ASP A 14 -2.68 -14.48 -10.74
CA ASP A 14 -2.16 -15.08 -11.97
C ASP A 14 -3.23 -15.03 -13.06
N PHE A 15 -2.87 -14.50 -14.23
CA PHE A 15 -3.78 -14.35 -15.37
C PHE A 15 -3.53 -15.45 -16.38
N ASP A 16 -4.58 -16.16 -16.75
CA ASP A 16 -4.56 -17.16 -17.83
C ASP A 16 -4.91 -16.51 -19.20
N ASP A 17 -5.60 -15.38 -19.16
CA ASP A 17 -6.09 -14.62 -20.31
C ASP A 17 -5.25 -13.34 -20.48
N MET A 18 -4.21 -13.42 -21.30
CA MET A 18 -3.23 -12.36 -21.54
C MET A 18 -2.98 -12.17 -23.03
N GLY A 19 -2.58 -10.98 -23.46
CA GLY A 19 -2.23 -10.65 -24.83
C GLY A 19 -3.25 -9.75 -25.53
N PHE A 20 -3.08 -9.55 -26.83
CA PHE A 20 -3.89 -8.61 -27.62
C PHE A 20 -5.35 -9.03 -27.77
N ASP A 21 -5.63 -10.33 -27.80
CA ASP A 21 -6.98 -10.88 -27.94
C ASP A 21 -7.62 -11.24 -26.57
N ALA A 22 -6.96 -10.85 -25.47
CA ALA A 22 -7.44 -11.11 -24.13
C ALA A 22 -8.66 -10.26 -23.79
N THR A 23 -9.44 -10.68 -22.78
CA THR A 23 -10.54 -9.89 -22.23
C THR A 23 -10.03 -8.50 -21.82
N PRO A 24 -10.69 -7.40 -22.25
CA PRO A 24 -10.32 -6.06 -21.84
C PRO A 24 -10.28 -5.92 -20.31
N VAL A 25 -9.32 -5.15 -19.80
CA VAL A 25 -9.08 -4.99 -18.36
C VAL A 25 -10.36 -4.70 -17.59
N ASN A 26 -11.12 -3.70 -18.01
CA ASN A 26 -12.32 -3.26 -17.30
C ASN A 26 -13.47 -4.27 -17.33
N ASP A 27 -13.42 -5.26 -18.22
CA ASP A 27 -14.44 -6.29 -18.38
C ASP A 27 -14.13 -7.55 -17.56
N ARG A 28 -12.91 -7.65 -17.05
CA ARG A 28 -12.50 -8.80 -16.22
C ARG A 28 -13.24 -8.81 -14.89
N ARG A 29 -13.59 -10.02 -14.46
CA ARG A 29 -14.19 -10.26 -13.15
C ARG A 29 -13.56 -11.50 -12.57
N ILE A 30 -12.64 -11.29 -11.63
CA ILE A 30 -11.95 -12.37 -10.94
C ILE A 30 -12.81 -12.83 -9.75
N SER A 31 -12.86 -14.13 -9.51
CA SER A 31 -13.60 -14.68 -8.36
C SER A 31 -12.96 -14.27 -7.03
N ASP A 32 -13.78 -14.13 -5.99
CA ASP A 32 -13.32 -13.73 -4.65
C ASP A 32 -12.24 -14.68 -4.09
N VAL A 33 -12.34 -15.98 -4.41
CA VAL A 33 -11.32 -16.97 -4.01
C VAL A 33 -9.97 -16.69 -4.65
N ARG A 34 -9.95 -16.34 -5.93
CA ARG A 34 -8.70 -15.97 -6.62
C ARG A 34 -8.14 -14.63 -6.11
N LEU A 35 -9.00 -13.66 -5.84
CA LEU A 35 -8.58 -12.39 -5.24
C LEU A 35 -7.98 -12.59 -3.85
N ALA A 36 -8.60 -13.43 -3.01
CA ALA A 36 -8.06 -13.78 -1.69
C ALA A 36 -6.70 -14.49 -1.76
N GLY A 37 -6.48 -15.32 -2.78
CA GLY A 37 -5.20 -16.02 -3.02
C GLY A 37 -4.00 -15.11 -3.27
N VAL A 38 -4.23 -13.80 -3.47
CA VAL A 38 -3.16 -12.80 -3.56
C VAL A 38 -2.33 -12.72 -2.27
N PHE A 39 -2.95 -12.94 -1.12
CA PHE A 39 -2.25 -12.91 0.17
C PHE A 39 -1.35 -14.15 0.36
N ASP A 40 -1.81 -15.34 -0.03
CA ASP A 40 -0.98 -16.56 -0.04
C ASP A 40 0.23 -16.39 -0.97
N LYS A 41 0.02 -15.74 -2.12
CA LYS A 41 1.08 -15.41 -3.06
C LYS A 41 2.08 -14.41 -2.46
N ALA A 42 1.60 -13.39 -1.74
CA ALA A 42 2.48 -12.44 -1.05
C ALA A 42 3.36 -13.13 0.02
N GLU A 43 2.78 -14.05 0.80
CA GLU A 43 3.52 -14.87 1.77
C GLU A 43 4.62 -15.69 1.08
N ALA A 44 4.27 -16.43 0.02
CA ALA A 44 5.23 -17.25 -0.71
C ALA A 44 6.39 -16.42 -1.28
N ILE A 45 6.08 -15.25 -1.86
CA ILE A 45 7.08 -14.32 -2.40
C ILE A 45 8.00 -13.82 -1.29
N VAL A 46 7.46 -13.33 -0.18
CA VAL A 46 8.23 -12.76 0.93
C VAL A 46 9.14 -13.78 1.58
N LEU A 47 8.65 -15.00 1.82
CA LEU A 47 9.47 -16.09 2.36
C LEU A 47 10.63 -16.45 1.41
N LYS A 48 10.34 -16.49 0.12
CA LYS A 48 11.38 -16.77 -0.88
C LYS A 48 12.38 -15.62 -1.01
N MET A 49 11.93 -14.39 -0.94
CA MET A 49 12.81 -13.21 -0.93
C MET A 49 13.75 -13.21 0.28
N GLU A 50 13.26 -13.53 1.47
CA GLU A 50 14.10 -13.61 2.67
C GLU A 50 15.13 -14.73 2.55
N GLU A 51 14.73 -15.91 2.06
CA GLU A 51 15.66 -17.04 1.77
C GLU A 51 16.78 -16.63 0.80
N LEU A 52 16.44 -15.84 -0.23
CA LEU A 52 17.40 -15.39 -1.24
C LEU A 52 18.20 -14.15 -0.82
N GLY A 53 17.94 -13.58 0.36
CA GLY A 53 18.70 -12.45 0.90
C GLY A 53 18.28 -11.08 0.34
N TYR A 54 17.05 -10.94 -0.12
CA TYR A 54 16.49 -9.62 -0.44
C TYR A 54 16.30 -8.80 0.84
N ASP A 55 16.39 -7.46 0.71
CA ASP A 55 16.28 -6.55 1.85
C ASP A 55 14.84 -6.07 2.08
N THR A 56 14.10 -5.81 1.01
CA THR A 56 12.80 -5.12 1.11
C THR A 56 11.77 -5.69 0.15
N PHE A 57 10.61 -6.04 0.70
CA PHE A 57 9.39 -6.29 -0.04
C PHE A 57 8.58 -5.00 -0.12
N TRP A 58 8.21 -4.58 -1.32
CA TRP A 58 7.39 -3.41 -1.60
C TRP A 58 6.02 -3.82 -2.08
N SER A 59 5.00 -3.08 -1.68
CA SER A 59 3.66 -3.23 -2.23
C SER A 59 2.93 -1.89 -2.32
N ALA A 60 1.86 -1.85 -3.11
CA ALA A 60 1.05 -0.65 -3.32
C ALA A 60 -0.36 -0.86 -2.77
N GLU A 61 -0.96 0.21 -2.22
CA GLU A 61 -2.36 0.24 -1.78
C GLU A 61 -3.25 0.55 -2.97
N HIS A 62 -4.22 -0.35 -3.22
CA HIS A 62 -5.26 -0.15 -4.23
C HIS A 62 -6.59 -0.77 -3.79
N HIS A 63 -7.68 -0.17 -4.24
CA HIS A 63 -9.02 -0.52 -3.81
C HIS A 63 -9.94 -0.86 -4.98
N PHE A 64 -10.93 -1.74 -4.72
CA PHE A 64 -12.02 -2.07 -5.65
C PHE A 64 -11.55 -2.67 -6.99
N GLN A 65 -10.41 -3.35 -7.01
CA GLN A 65 -9.76 -3.92 -8.20
C GLN A 65 -10.28 -5.34 -8.51
N ARG A 66 -11.54 -5.44 -8.92
CA ARG A 66 -12.18 -6.73 -9.29
C ARG A 66 -11.54 -7.40 -10.50
N GLU A 67 -10.75 -6.66 -11.23
CA GLU A 67 -9.96 -7.10 -12.37
C GLU A 67 -8.74 -7.94 -11.97
N GLY A 68 -8.35 -7.88 -10.70
CA GLY A 68 -7.28 -8.71 -10.15
C GLY A 68 -5.85 -8.20 -10.35
N TYR A 69 -5.66 -6.92 -10.67
CA TYR A 69 -4.32 -6.36 -10.90
C TYR A 69 -3.62 -5.86 -9.65
N GLU A 70 -4.36 -5.22 -8.73
CA GLU A 70 -3.81 -4.52 -7.57
C GLU A 70 -4.81 -4.68 -6.41
N CYS A 71 -4.70 -5.79 -5.67
CA CYS A 71 -5.77 -6.26 -4.79
C CYS A 71 -5.45 -6.10 -3.30
N ILE A 72 -4.52 -5.20 -2.93
CA ILE A 72 -4.11 -5.03 -1.55
C ILE A 72 -4.66 -3.71 -1.00
N PRO A 73 -5.72 -3.74 -0.18
CA PRO A 73 -6.38 -2.52 0.30
C PRO A 73 -5.76 -1.94 1.57
N ASN A 74 -4.90 -2.68 2.28
CA ASN A 74 -4.24 -2.20 3.50
C ASN A 74 -2.86 -2.83 3.64
N LEU A 75 -1.84 -2.03 3.38
CA LEU A 75 -0.45 -2.47 3.43
C LEU A 75 0.01 -2.80 4.84
N LEU A 76 -0.34 -1.97 5.82
CA LEU A 76 0.16 -2.13 7.20
C LEU A 76 -0.38 -3.40 7.84
N MET A 77 -1.65 -3.72 7.63
CA MET A 77 -2.24 -4.97 8.12
C MET A 77 -1.52 -6.18 7.51
N MET A 78 -1.30 -6.18 6.20
CA MET A 78 -0.56 -7.24 5.52
C MET A 78 0.87 -7.33 6.02
N TYR A 79 1.56 -6.21 6.21
CA TYR A 79 2.96 -6.20 6.65
C TYR A 79 3.16 -6.70 8.08
N VAL A 80 2.25 -6.40 8.99
CA VAL A 80 2.28 -6.98 10.34
C VAL A 80 2.19 -8.51 10.28
N HIS A 81 1.32 -9.04 9.42
CA HIS A 81 1.20 -10.47 9.19
C HIS A 81 2.48 -11.07 8.59
N LEU A 82 2.99 -10.51 7.49
CA LEU A 82 4.20 -10.99 6.81
C LEU A 82 5.46 -10.86 7.69
N ALA A 83 5.51 -9.83 8.53
CA ALA A 83 6.61 -9.64 9.48
C ALA A 83 6.67 -10.74 10.55
N HIS A 84 5.52 -11.30 10.91
CA HIS A 84 5.47 -12.45 11.82
C HIS A 84 6.08 -13.72 11.19
N LEU A 85 6.00 -13.86 9.88
CA LEU A 85 6.53 -15.01 9.12
C LEU A 85 8.03 -14.86 8.79
N THR A 86 8.60 -13.67 8.91
CA THR A 86 9.96 -13.32 8.51
C THR A 86 10.78 -12.76 9.67
N LYS A 87 12.11 -12.72 9.52
CA LYS A 87 13.03 -12.26 10.57
C LYS A 87 13.73 -10.95 10.24
N LYS A 88 14.04 -10.71 8.98
CA LYS A 88 14.90 -9.58 8.54
C LYS A 88 14.24 -8.72 7.46
N MET A 89 13.30 -9.28 6.71
CA MET A 89 12.62 -8.57 5.62
C MET A 89 12.06 -7.25 6.09
N LYS A 90 12.33 -6.19 5.35
CA LYS A 90 11.67 -4.88 5.49
C LYS A 90 10.47 -4.79 4.56
N PHE A 91 9.53 -3.95 4.94
CA PHE A 91 8.26 -3.79 4.24
C PHE A 91 8.06 -2.32 3.86
N GLY A 92 8.13 -2.02 2.59
CA GLY A 92 8.01 -0.67 2.06
C GLY A 92 6.64 -0.42 1.46
N CYS A 93 5.98 0.66 1.89
CA CYS A 93 4.77 1.12 1.24
C CYS A 93 5.12 1.88 -0.04
N GLY A 94 4.70 1.36 -1.16
CA GLY A 94 4.98 1.97 -2.45
C GLY A 94 3.73 2.17 -3.33
N PHE A 95 2.68 2.86 -2.88
CA PHE A 95 2.57 3.71 -1.68
C PHE A 95 1.31 3.42 -0.87
N ASN A 96 1.27 3.88 0.40
CA ASN A 96 0.03 4.10 1.13
C ASN A 96 -0.60 5.41 0.65
N ILE A 97 -1.88 5.43 0.37
CA ILE A 97 -2.54 6.58 -0.28
C ILE A 97 -3.15 7.50 0.78
N ASN A 98 -2.38 8.48 1.24
CA ASN A 98 -2.77 9.37 2.33
C ASN A 98 -4.16 9.98 2.21
N PRO A 99 -4.58 10.56 1.07
CA PRO A 99 -5.88 11.21 0.98
C PRO A 99 -7.08 10.31 1.28
N MET A 100 -6.90 8.98 1.28
CA MET A 100 -7.96 8.04 1.62
C MET A 100 -8.04 7.73 3.12
N TRP A 101 -7.16 8.34 3.92
CA TRP A 101 -7.06 8.09 5.36
C TRP A 101 -7.22 9.38 6.16
N HIS A 102 -7.70 9.23 7.38
CA HIS A 102 -7.55 10.31 8.36
C HIS A 102 -6.09 10.36 8.84
N PRO A 103 -5.36 11.48 8.73
CA PRO A 103 -3.91 11.54 8.94
C PRO A 103 -3.46 11.07 10.33
N LEU A 104 -4.21 11.41 11.40
CA LEU A 104 -3.87 10.94 12.75
C LEU A 104 -4.07 9.42 12.90
N ARG A 105 -5.10 8.85 12.27
CA ARG A 105 -5.30 7.40 12.29
C ARG A 105 -4.19 6.68 11.53
N LEU A 106 -3.79 7.21 10.40
CA LEU A 106 -2.70 6.63 9.62
C LEU A 106 -1.36 6.73 10.37
N ALA A 107 -1.11 7.83 11.09
CA ALA A 107 0.08 7.96 11.94
C ALA A 107 0.09 6.93 13.07
N GLU A 108 -1.05 6.72 13.76
CA GLU A 108 -1.18 5.67 14.79
C GLU A 108 -0.94 4.27 14.20
N ASP A 109 -1.51 3.97 13.05
CA ASP A 109 -1.39 2.67 12.40
C ASP A 109 0.06 2.39 11.97
N PHE A 110 0.77 3.40 11.43
CA PHE A 110 2.20 3.29 11.13
C PHE A 110 3.05 3.08 12.39
N ALA A 111 2.80 3.85 13.45
CA ALA A 111 3.53 3.71 14.72
C ALA A 111 3.32 2.31 15.33
N MET A 112 2.08 1.82 15.34
CA MET A 112 1.77 0.48 15.81
C MET A 112 2.41 -0.60 14.93
N ALA A 113 2.34 -0.46 13.61
CA ALA A 113 2.97 -1.40 12.69
C ALA A 113 4.50 -1.42 12.85
N ASP A 114 5.14 -0.28 13.06
CA ASP A 114 6.58 -0.18 13.32
C ASP A 114 6.97 -0.94 14.59
N ILE A 115 6.23 -0.75 15.68
CA ILE A 115 6.43 -1.49 16.94
C ILE A 115 6.26 -3.00 16.74
N LEU A 116 5.15 -3.43 16.11
CA LEU A 116 4.82 -4.85 15.93
C LEU A 116 5.80 -5.56 14.97
N THR A 117 6.39 -4.83 14.05
CA THR A 117 7.38 -5.36 13.10
C THR A 117 8.82 -5.20 13.57
N ASN A 118 9.08 -4.62 14.75
CA ASN A 118 10.40 -4.27 15.26
C ASN A 118 11.21 -3.37 14.29
N GLY A 119 10.62 -2.26 13.84
CA GLY A 119 11.29 -1.27 13.01
C GLY A 119 11.50 -1.72 11.57
N ARG A 120 10.65 -2.59 11.03
CA ARG A 120 10.82 -3.12 9.67
C ARG A 120 9.89 -2.50 8.64
N VAL A 121 9.00 -1.59 9.02
CA VAL A 121 8.14 -0.84 8.10
C VAL A 121 8.87 0.39 7.57
N ILE A 122 8.75 0.64 6.28
CA ILE A 122 9.27 1.85 5.63
C ILE A 122 8.07 2.73 5.26
N PHE A 123 8.03 3.92 5.85
CA PHE A 123 7.00 4.91 5.59
C PHE A 123 7.09 5.40 4.14
N GLY A 124 6.11 5.06 3.35
CA GLY A 124 6.00 5.47 1.96
C GLY A 124 4.56 5.84 1.63
N VAL A 125 4.35 7.07 1.18
CA VAL A 125 3.02 7.65 0.99
C VAL A 125 2.88 8.32 -0.35
N GLY A 126 1.67 8.28 -0.90
CA GLY A 126 1.33 8.83 -2.19
C GLY A 126 0.00 9.57 -2.18
N ARG A 127 -0.22 10.37 -3.24
CA ARG A 127 -1.45 11.15 -3.40
C ARG A 127 -2.64 10.35 -3.90
N GLY A 128 -2.38 9.22 -4.55
CA GLY A 128 -3.38 8.50 -5.31
C GLY A 128 -3.70 9.16 -6.65
N TYR A 129 -4.14 8.36 -7.61
CA TYR A 129 -4.48 8.84 -8.97
C TYR A 129 -5.68 8.10 -9.57
N HIS A 130 -6.15 7.04 -8.94
CA HIS A 130 -7.29 6.28 -9.43
C HIS A 130 -8.61 6.95 -9.05
N SER A 131 -9.32 7.48 -10.04
CA SER A 131 -10.63 8.12 -9.83
C SER A 131 -11.64 7.19 -9.14
N ARG A 132 -11.67 5.91 -9.52
CA ARG A 132 -12.52 4.90 -8.89
C ARG A 132 -12.36 4.86 -7.36
N GLU A 133 -11.14 4.92 -6.88
CA GLU A 133 -10.81 4.85 -5.46
C GLU A 133 -11.19 6.15 -4.75
N VAL A 134 -10.70 7.26 -5.27
CA VAL A 134 -10.94 8.60 -4.71
C VAL A 134 -12.43 8.94 -4.66
N ASP A 135 -13.15 8.69 -5.75
CA ASP A 135 -14.59 8.99 -5.84
C ASP A 135 -15.41 8.07 -4.92
N THR A 136 -15.01 6.80 -4.77
CA THR A 136 -15.72 5.85 -3.90
C THR A 136 -15.55 6.18 -2.42
N PHE A 137 -14.37 6.60 -2.01
CA PHE A 137 -14.13 7.04 -0.63
C PHE A 137 -14.71 8.43 -0.33
N GLY A 138 -15.14 9.17 -1.35
CA GLY A 138 -15.73 10.50 -1.18
C GLY A 138 -14.73 11.54 -0.67
N VAL A 139 -13.47 11.41 -1.07
CA VAL A 139 -12.42 12.35 -0.68
C VAL A 139 -12.72 13.72 -1.28
N PRO A 140 -12.59 14.83 -0.52
CA PRO A 140 -12.86 16.18 -1.02
C PRO A 140 -12.03 16.58 -2.24
N SER A 141 -10.82 16.04 -2.37
CA SER A 141 -9.97 16.20 -3.55
C SER A 141 -10.23 15.06 -4.53
N THR A 142 -10.76 15.38 -5.70
CA THR A 142 -10.97 14.38 -6.74
C THR A 142 -9.67 14.09 -7.49
N ALA A 143 -9.55 12.92 -8.10
CA ALA A 143 -8.41 12.60 -8.97
C ALA A 143 -8.33 13.54 -10.20
N SER A 144 -9.38 14.26 -10.52
CA SER A 144 -9.45 15.26 -11.60
C SER A 144 -8.98 16.65 -11.18
N ASP A 145 -8.88 16.93 -9.87
CA ASP A 145 -8.37 18.20 -9.33
C ASP A 145 -6.98 17.96 -8.70
N ASP A 146 -5.94 18.06 -9.53
CA ASP A 146 -4.57 17.82 -9.09
C ASP A 146 -4.08 18.82 -8.04
N ALA A 147 -4.57 20.06 -8.09
CA ALA A 147 -4.20 21.09 -7.11
C ALA A 147 -4.77 20.76 -5.73
N ALA A 148 -6.07 20.53 -5.63
CA ALA A 148 -6.73 20.17 -4.37
C ALA A 148 -6.20 18.83 -3.80
N ASN A 149 -5.92 17.85 -4.67
CA ASN A 149 -5.31 16.60 -4.27
C ASN A 149 -3.92 16.80 -3.68
N ARG A 150 -3.11 17.68 -4.28
CA ARG A 150 -1.77 18.02 -3.79
C ARG A 150 -1.84 18.76 -2.44
N GLU A 151 -2.68 19.77 -2.32
CA GLU A 151 -2.85 20.53 -1.08
C GLU A 151 -3.26 19.61 0.07
N MET A 152 -4.24 18.75 -0.15
CA MET A 152 -4.68 17.78 0.86
C MET A 152 -3.55 16.81 1.26
N PHE A 153 -2.80 16.31 0.28
CA PHE A 153 -1.67 15.43 0.55
C PHE A 153 -0.60 16.12 1.39
N GLU A 154 -0.21 17.35 1.03
CA GLU A 154 0.82 18.12 1.74
C GLU A 154 0.39 18.43 3.18
N GLU A 155 -0.85 18.86 3.38
CA GLU A 155 -1.43 19.06 4.70
C GLU A 155 -1.40 17.79 5.56
N GLN A 156 -1.82 16.68 5.01
CA GLN A 156 -1.83 15.41 5.73
C GLN A 156 -0.42 14.91 6.09
N ILE A 157 0.55 15.10 5.20
CA ILE A 157 1.96 14.79 5.51
C ILE A 157 2.45 15.64 6.68
N GLU A 158 2.14 16.94 6.69
CA GLU A 158 2.55 17.82 7.79
C GLU A 158 1.96 17.34 9.12
N ILE A 159 0.67 16.97 9.15
CA ILE A 159 0.02 16.44 10.34
C ILE A 159 0.68 15.13 10.81
N ILE A 160 0.94 14.20 9.90
CA ILE A 160 1.59 12.91 10.22
C ILE A 160 3.00 13.13 10.76
N MET A 161 3.78 14.02 10.14
CA MET A 161 5.14 14.30 10.61
C MET A 161 5.15 14.97 12.00
N LYS A 162 4.17 15.83 12.30
CA LYS A 162 3.99 16.37 13.65
C LYS A 162 3.64 15.25 14.63
N ALA A 163 2.71 14.37 14.28
CA ALA A 163 2.32 13.24 15.13
C ALA A 163 3.49 12.29 15.44
N PHE A 164 4.45 12.14 14.55
CA PHE A 164 5.65 11.33 14.80
C PHE A 164 6.72 12.02 15.66
N ASN A 165 6.77 13.35 15.65
CA ASN A 165 7.92 14.08 16.20
C ASN A 165 7.58 14.98 17.41
N GLU A 166 6.31 15.29 17.65
CA GLU A 166 5.89 16.21 18.71
C GLU A 166 5.09 15.47 19.78
N GLU A 167 5.34 15.74 21.06
CA GLU A 167 4.60 15.15 22.17
C GLU A 167 3.13 15.60 22.16
N SER A 168 2.89 16.85 21.80
CA SER A 168 1.56 17.40 21.58
C SER A 168 1.59 18.51 20.57
N PHE A 169 0.59 18.59 19.73
CA PHE A 169 0.47 19.64 18.72
C PHE A 169 -0.99 20.02 18.47
N SER A 170 -1.19 21.16 17.83
CA SER A 170 -2.46 21.55 17.22
C SER A 170 -2.22 21.86 15.74
N TYR A 171 -3.22 21.60 14.94
CA TYR A 171 -3.19 21.89 13.52
C TYR A 171 -4.49 22.61 13.12
N LYS A 172 -4.36 23.58 12.24
CA LYS A 172 -5.50 24.29 11.66
C LYS A 172 -5.32 24.28 10.14
N GLY A 173 -6.09 23.45 9.47
CA GLY A 173 -6.22 23.37 8.03
C GLY A 173 -7.57 23.84 7.54
#